data_16f70adea5a0a2e5aade072a1348cefc
#
_entry.id   16f70adea5a0a2e5aade072a1348cefc
#
_cell.length_a   1.000
_cell.length_b   1.000
_cell.length_c   1.000
_cell.angle_alpha   90.00
_cell.angle_beta   90.00
_cell.angle_gamma   90.00
#
_symmetry.space_group_name_H-M   'P 1'
#
loop_
_entity.id
_entity.type
_entity.pdbx_description
1 polymer ?
#
loop_
_entity_poly.entity_id
_entity_poly.type
_entity_poly.pdbx_seq_one_letter_code
_entity_poly.pdbx_strand_id
1 'polypeptide(L)'
;AIAFRDAQPGGEGTIPIAGPDKNGSACYSNFLANGVASCGFEPVFAAYDAFPGYWVEDENGKVEYGTLSDGSRKAFERLADWYAQGLIDPEMGVRDSSDEAINSGKTGMYFCAWWKMGYGITDAYHNDPHANWQAYTVYTDDGQWNTREQCPVGSYVICNKNISEDVAKAAIIMNNVWVRDENKLTTDYGQNTSIYWYPLRNSMALLDECEVTYHALYDVLNGEATAEDYNETDSAMKLLYNDCVSLETGIKDYEVGSNTLSIENFNIEDPNFPRLYSILAGDRPCAIDTPDKSVYSVCYSQTETMESKWANLETAENEMGLRIITGKDDISAFDAFVDRWYAEGGTEITAEVQAMADAD
;
A
#
# COMPACT_ATOMS: atom_id res chain seq x y z
N ALA A 1 -20.99 -0.36 0.47
CA ALA A 1 -20.95 -1.17 1.69
C ALA A 1 -22.36 -1.56 2.17
N ILE A 2 -23.28 -0.61 2.45
CA ILE A 2 -24.64 -0.88 2.95
C ILE A 2 -25.41 -1.82 2.02
N ALA A 3 -25.50 -1.52 0.72
CA ALA A 3 -26.19 -2.36 -0.24
C ALA A 3 -25.61 -3.78 -0.33
N PHE A 4 -24.28 -3.92 -0.20
CA PHE A 4 -23.61 -5.22 -0.19
C PHE A 4 -23.95 -6.02 1.07
N ARG A 5 -23.94 -5.36 2.26
CA ARG A 5 -24.38 -5.97 3.52
C ARG A 5 -25.81 -6.48 3.42
N ASP A 6 -26.74 -5.64 2.92
CA ASP A 6 -28.17 -5.95 2.89
C ASP A 6 -28.52 -7.02 1.85
N ALA A 7 -27.79 -7.07 0.74
CA ALA A 7 -27.95 -8.09 -0.30
C ALA A 7 -27.32 -9.44 0.07
N GLN A 8 -26.36 -9.47 0.98
CA GLN A 8 -25.63 -10.67 1.44
C GLN A 8 -25.17 -11.60 0.29
N PRO A 9 -24.43 -11.10 -0.73
CA PRO A 9 -24.06 -11.92 -1.87
C PRO A 9 -23.16 -13.10 -1.49
N GLY A 10 -22.36 -12.98 -0.41
CA GLY A 10 -21.57 -14.08 0.17
C GLY A 10 -22.36 -14.98 1.11
N GLY A 11 -23.69 -14.81 1.23
CA GLY A 11 -24.53 -15.54 2.18
C GLY A 11 -24.27 -15.13 3.64
N GLU A 12 -24.48 -16.07 4.56
CA GLU A 12 -24.16 -15.84 5.97
C GLU A 12 -22.68 -15.53 6.17
N GLY A 13 -22.38 -14.46 6.91
CA GLY A 13 -21.02 -13.98 7.13
C GLY A 13 -20.47 -13.10 6.00
N THR A 14 -21.33 -12.49 5.18
CA THR A 14 -20.93 -11.43 4.23
C THR A 14 -20.22 -10.30 4.97
N ILE A 15 -19.04 -9.91 4.49
CA ILE A 15 -18.17 -8.87 5.01
C ILE A 15 -18.13 -7.71 4.02
N PRO A 16 -18.84 -6.59 4.25
CA PRO A 16 -18.84 -5.48 3.30
C PRO A 16 -17.47 -4.86 3.07
N ILE A 17 -16.69 -4.66 4.16
CA ILE A 17 -15.36 -4.08 4.13
C ILE A 17 -14.42 -4.96 4.96
N ALA A 18 -13.36 -5.49 4.35
CA ALA A 18 -12.30 -6.14 5.10
C ALA A 18 -11.52 -5.10 5.91
N GLY A 19 -11.09 -5.47 7.11
CA GLY A 19 -10.24 -4.67 7.95
C GLY A 19 -8.84 -5.28 8.12
N PRO A 20 -7.92 -4.58 8.80
CA PRO A 20 -6.58 -5.06 9.06
C PRO A 20 -6.58 -6.33 9.90
N ASP A 21 -5.57 -7.18 9.70
CA ASP A 21 -5.34 -8.38 10.51
C ASP A 21 -4.56 -8.09 11.80
N LYS A 22 -4.32 -9.13 12.60
CA LYS A 22 -3.62 -9.01 13.89
C LYS A 22 -2.14 -8.65 13.76
N ASN A 23 -1.54 -8.82 12.58
CA ASN A 23 -0.12 -8.59 12.33
C ASN A 23 0.13 -7.20 11.75
N GLY A 24 -0.91 -6.53 11.25
CA GLY A 24 -0.86 -5.14 10.84
C GLY A 24 -0.84 -4.20 12.05
N SER A 25 -0.16 -3.06 11.96
CA SER A 25 -0.45 -1.93 12.83
C SER A 25 -1.91 -1.57 12.61
N ALA A 26 -2.69 -1.53 13.65
CA ALA A 26 -4.14 -1.70 13.70
C ALA A 26 -4.98 -1.06 12.57
N CYS A 27 -4.67 0.13 12.11
CA CYS A 27 -5.51 0.84 11.14
C CYS A 27 -4.75 1.45 9.97
N TYR A 28 -3.45 1.72 10.11
CA TYR A 28 -2.56 2.36 9.14
C TYR A 28 -1.10 2.08 9.47
N SER A 29 -0.21 2.26 8.50
CA SER A 29 1.23 2.20 8.71
C SER A 29 1.78 3.55 9.16
N ASN A 30 2.85 3.56 9.94
CA ASN A 30 3.52 4.79 10.36
C ASN A 30 4.72 5.14 9.46
N PHE A 31 5.35 6.28 9.71
CA PHE A 31 6.47 6.82 8.94
C PHE A 31 7.74 5.93 8.93
N LEU A 32 7.86 4.99 9.87
CA LEU A 32 8.96 4.01 9.90
C LEU A 32 8.67 2.78 9.04
N ALA A 33 7.42 2.57 8.65
CA ALA A 33 7.02 1.44 7.85
C ALA A 33 7.28 1.70 6.36
N ASN A 34 7.81 0.68 5.67
CA ASN A 34 7.90 0.70 4.22
C ASN A 34 6.68 -0.01 3.64
N GLY A 35 5.69 0.77 3.27
CA GLY A 35 4.45 0.27 2.67
C GLY A 35 3.18 0.75 3.35
N VAL A 36 2.08 0.10 3.00
CA VAL A 36 0.75 0.36 3.57
C VAL A 36 0.31 -0.82 4.43
N ALA A 37 -0.54 -0.57 5.40
CA ALA A 37 -1.14 -1.63 6.19
C ALA A 37 -1.97 -2.58 5.29
N SER A 38 -1.91 -3.88 5.54
CA SER A 38 -2.76 -4.83 4.82
C SER A 38 -4.22 -4.61 5.21
N CYS A 39 -5.04 -4.22 4.24
CA CYS A 39 -6.43 -3.78 4.43
C CYS A 39 -6.57 -2.64 5.47
N GLY A 40 -5.57 -1.75 5.56
CA GLY A 40 -5.61 -0.56 6.41
C GLY A 40 -6.63 0.46 5.92
N PHE A 41 -6.89 1.46 6.74
CA PHE A 41 -7.88 2.49 6.46
C PHE A 41 -7.27 3.82 6.01
N GLU A 42 -6.02 3.82 5.56
CA GLU A 42 -5.32 5.02 5.09
C GLU A 42 -6.18 5.87 4.12
N PRO A 43 -6.87 5.30 3.11
CA PRO A 43 -7.70 6.09 2.21
C PRO A 43 -8.91 6.73 2.91
N VAL A 44 -9.43 6.12 3.97
CA VAL A 44 -10.51 6.70 4.76
C VAL A 44 -10.02 7.92 5.54
N PHE A 45 -8.82 7.85 6.12
CA PHE A 45 -8.21 8.99 6.79
C PHE A 45 -7.90 10.12 5.80
N ALA A 46 -7.34 9.80 4.64
CA ALA A 46 -7.02 10.76 3.59
C ALA A 46 -8.27 11.50 3.08
N ALA A 47 -9.45 10.85 3.07
CA ALA A 47 -10.73 11.49 2.77
C ALA A 47 -11.18 12.54 3.79
N TYR A 48 -10.57 12.57 4.97
CA TYR A 48 -10.73 13.61 5.99
C TYR A 48 -9.52 14.55 6.08
N ASP A 49 -8.67 14.58 5.04
CA ASP A 49 -7.41 15.33 5.01
C ASP A 49 -6.50 15.00 6.20
N ALA A 50 -6.46 13.73 6.58
CA ALA A 50 -5.71 13.23 7.71
C ALA A 50 -4.69 12.16 7.27
N PHE A 51 -3.49 12.27 7.82
CA PHE A 51 -2.37 11.39 7.48
C PHE A 51 -1.77 10.78 8.76
N PRO A 52 -2.53 9.90 9.44
CA PRO A 52 -2.07 9.31 10.68
C PRO A 52 -0.79 8.50 10.46
N GLY A 53 0.05 8.47 11.48
CA GLY A 53 1.34 7.82 11.40
C GLY A 53 2.43 8.62 10.70
N TYR A 54 2.11 9.77 10.09
CA TYR A 54 3.06 10.66 9.41
C TYR A 54 3.29 11.94 10.20
N TRP A 55 4.48 12.53 10.03
CA TRP A 55 4.80 13.86 10.47
C TRP A 55 4.49 14.83 9.34
N VAL A 56 3.54 15.69 9.54
CA VAL A 56 3.02 16.60 8.50
C VAL A 56 3.34 18.04 8.88
N GLU A 57 3.78 18.80 7.90
CA GLU A 57 4.05 20.23 8.06
C GLU A 57 2.85 21.04 7.54
N ASP A 58 2.42 22.04 8.29
CA ASP A 58 1.38 22.97 7.88
C ASP A 58 1.94 24.08 6.97
N GLU A 59 1.05 24.94 6.45
CA GLU A 59 1.42 26.07 5.58
C GLU A 59 2.36 27.10 6.23
N ASN A 60 2.53 27.06 7.54
CA ASN A 60 3.41 27.96 8.31
C ASN A 60 4.74 27.30 8.68
N GLY A 61 4.99 26.07 8.25
CA GLY A 61 6.18 25.32 8.60
C GLY A 61 6.12 24.64 9.97
N LYS A 62 4.92 24.55 10.58
CA LYS A 62 4.74 23.88 11.87
C LYS A 62 4.50 22.39 11.65
N VAL A 63 5.30 21.56 12.30
CA VAL A 63 5.18 20.11 12.25
C VAL A 63 4.17 19.60 13.29
N GLU A 64 3.33 18.66 12.85
CA GLU A 64 2.38 17.94 13.68
C GLU A 64 2.41 16.44 13.35
N TYR A 65 2.21 15.60 14.38
CA TYR A 65 2.01 14.17 14.14
C TYR A 65 0.57 13.94 13.67
N GLY A 66 0.39 13.51 12.43
CA GLY A 66 -0.90 13.47 11.74
C GLY A 66 -1.99 12.65 12.42
N THR A 67 -1.59 11.67 13.25
CA THR A 67 -2.54 10.91 14.07
C THR A 67 -3.33 11.81 15.04
N LEU A 68 -2.72 12.90 15.52
CA LEU A 68 -3.32 13.76 16.53
C LEU A 68 -4.29 14.80 15.95
N SER A 69 -4.45 14.84 14.64
CA SER A 69 -5.25 15.83 13.94
C SER A 69 -6.77 15.65 14.15
N ASP A 70 -7.51 16.76 14.02
CA ASP A 70 -8.98 16.73 13.98
C ASP A 70 -9.54 15.86 12.85
N GLY A 71 -8.84 15.77 11.73
CA GLY A 71 -9.18 14.89 10.61
C GLY A 71 -9.10 13.43 11.01
N SER A 72 -8.03 13.03 11.71
CA SER A 72 -7.89 11.67 12.25
C SER A 72 -9.00 11.32 13.23
N ARG A 73 -9.35 12.25 14.12
CA ARG A 73 -10.46 12.06 15.04
C ARG A 73 -11.78 11.78 14.34
N LYS A 74 -12.10 12.55 13.27
CA LYS A 74 -13.32 12.37 12.45
C LYS A 74 -13.31 11.05 11.71
N ALA A 75 -12.16 10.63 11.19
CA ALA A 75 -12.02 9.35 10.52
C ALA A 75 -12.24 8.16 11.48
N PHE A 76 -11.69 8.21 12.69
CA PHE A 76 -11.96 7.21 13.72
C PHE A 76 -13.45 7.14 14.09
N GLU A 77 -14.12 8.29 14.26
CA GLU A 77 -15.57 8.34 14.51
C GLU A 77 -16.37 7.70 13.35
N ARG A 78 -15.98 7.95 12.11
CA ARG A 78 -16.60 7.34 10.93
C ARG A 78 -16.39 5.82 10.89
N LEU A 79 -15.19 5.37 11.17
CA LEU A 79 -14.88 3.92 11.19
C LEU A 79 -15.64 3.20 12.31
N ALA A 80 -15.75 3.82 13.49
CA ALA A 80 -16.57 3.30 14.59
C ALA A 80 -18.06 3.18 14.20
N ASP A 81 -18.59 4.19 13.53
CA ASP A 81 -19.97 4.16 13.00
C ASP A 81 -20.14 3.02 11.98
N TRP A 82 -19.21 2.82 11.05
CA TRP A 82 -19.25 1.72 10.08
C TRP A 82 -19.15 0.36 10.75
N TYR A 83 -18.30 0.21 11.76
CA TYR A 83 -18.19 -1.04 12.50
C TYR A 83 -19.49 -1.35 13.26
N ALA A 84 -20.08 -0.36 13.94
CA ALA A 84 -21.35 -0.49 14.65
C ALA A 84 -22.52 -0.86 13.71
N GLN A 85 -22.46 -0.43 12.45
CA GLN A 85 -23.43 -0.81 11.42
C GLN A 85 -23.17 -2.20 10.80
N GLY A 86 -22.13 -2.91 11.22
CA GLY A 86 -21.73 -4.20 10.63
C GLY A 86 -21.19 -4.07 9.20
N LEU A 87 -20.58 -2.96 8.86
CA LEU A 87 -19.98 -2.73 7.55
C LEU A 87 -18.52 -3.18 7.49
N ILE A 88 -17.82 -3.22 8.61
CA ILE A 88 -16.42 -3.67 8.73
C ILE A 88 -16.40 -5.09 9.29
N ASP A 89 -15.40 -5.87 8.88
CA ASP A 89 -15.17 -7.24 9.38
C ASP A 89 -15.20 -7.28 10.92
N PRO A 90 -16.12 -8.04 11.54
CA PRO A 90 -16.20 -8.13 12.99
C PRO A 90 -14.95 -8.78 13.64
N GLU A 91 -14.15 -9.52 12.86
CA GLU A 91 -12.89 -10.14 13.30
C GLU A 91 -11.66 -9.30 12.96
N MET A 92 -11.86 -8.02 12.60
CA MET A 92 -10.78 -7.05 12.39
C MET A 92 -9.83 -7.03 13.60
N GLY A 93 -8.53 -7.04 13.34
CA GLY A 93 -7.48 -7.02 14.37
C GLY A 93 -7.27 -8.32 15.14
N VAL A 94 -8.03 -9.39 14.85
CA VAL A 94 -7.85 -10.72 15.47
C VAL A 94 -7.63 -11.83 14.44
N ARG A 95 -8.03 -11.62 13.18
CA ARG A 95 -7.81 -12.55 12.08
C ARG A 95 -6.32 -12.76 11.81
N ASP A 96 -5.92 -13.96 11.43
CA ASP A 96 -4.52 -14.27 11.11
C ASP A 96 -4.04 -13.58 9.84
N SER A 97 -4.94 -13.44 8.86
CA SER A 97 -4.68 -12.72 7.62
C SER A 97 -5.98 -12.11 7.07
N SER A 98 -5.92 -10.87 6.65
CA SER A 98 -7.03 -10.20 5.93
C SER A 98 -7.36 -10.89 4.61
N ASP A 99 -6.39 -11.58 4.00
CA ASP A 99 -6.56 -12.31 2.74
C ASP A 99 -7.56 -13.46 2.88
N GLU A 100 -7.69 -14.05 4.06
CA GLU A 100 -8.67 -15.11 4.31
C GLU A 100 -10.10 -14.64 4.08
N ALA A 101 -10.41 -13.42 4.53
CA ALA A 101 -11.74 -12.82 4.33
C ALA A 101 -12.02 -12.58 2.85
N ILE A 102 -11.03 -12.08 2.10
CA ILE A 102 -11.16 -11.77 0.68
C ILE A 102 -11.26 -13.06 -0.14
N ASN A 103 -10.36 -14.02 0.09
CA ASN A 103 -10.32 -15.31 -0.61
C ASN A 103 -11.54 -16.18 -0.33
N SER A 104 -12.26 -15.92 0.78
CA SER A 104 -13.52 -16.64 1.07
C SER A 104 -14.67 -16.29 0.13
N GLY A 105 -14.53 -15.26 -0.73
CA GLY A 105 -15.60 -14.75 -1.60
C GLY A 105 -16.71 -14.01 -0.86
N LYS A 106 -16.52 -13.66 0.41
CA LYS A 106 -17.52 -12.99 1.26
C LYS A 106 -17.30 -11.48 1.39
N THR A 107 -16.14 -10.99 0.98
CA THR A 107 -15.75 -9.59 1.10
C THR A 107 -16.17 -8.80 -0.13
N GLY A 108 -16.72 -7.61 0.08
CA GLY A 108 -17.16 -6.69 -0.98
C GLY A 108 -16.17 -5.59 -1.30
N MET A 109 -15.39 -5.14 -0.32
CA MET A 109 -14.42 -4.05 -0.45
C MET A 109 -13.22 -4.27 0.47
N TYR A 110 -12.07 -3.74 0.08
CA TYR A 110 -10.89 -3.63 0.92
C TYR A 110 -10.00 -2.50 0.42
N PHE A 111 -9.18 -1.94 1.29
CA PHE A 111 -8.18 -0.93 0.96
C PHE A 111 -6.80 -1.57 0.90
N CYS A 112 -6.01 -1.25 -0.11
CA CYS A 112 -4.70 -1.89 -0.27
C CYS A 112 -3.80 -1.13 -1.23
N ALA A 113 -2.52 -1.56 -1.30
CA ALA A 113 -1.62 -1.18 -2.37
C ALA A 113 -2.04 -1.82 -3.70
N TRP A 114 -1.69 -1.18 -4.82
CA TRP A 114 -2.03 -1.61 -6.18
C TRP A 114 -1.75 -3.10 -6.47
N TRP A 115 -0.61 -3.62 -6.00
CA TRP A 115 -0.17 -5.00 -6.24
C TRP A 115 -1.06 -6.06 -5.56
N LYS A 116 -1.79 -5.69 -4.52
CA LYS A 116 -2.64 -6.61 -3.77
C LYS A 116 -3.75 -7.22 -4.60
N MET A 117 -4.18 -6.54 -5.67
CA MET A 117 -5.22 -7.02 -6.58
C MET A 117 -4.85 -8.35 -7.26
N GLY A 118 -3.56 -8.56 -7.55
CA GLY A 118 -3.07 -9.80 -8.17
C GLY A 118 -2.34 -10.72 -7.19
N TYR A 119 -1.71 -10.18 -6.14
CA TYR A 119 -0.90 -10.95 -5.22
C TYR A 119 -1.59 -11.10 -3.86
N GLY A 120 -1.63 -12.32 -3.33
CA GLY A 120 -2.21 -12.61 -2.02
C GLY A 120 -3.71 -12.96 -2.05
N ILE A 121 -4.43 -12.60 -3.12
CA ILE A 121 -5.86 -12.93 -3.28
C ILE A 121 -6.15 -13.75 -4.54
N THR A 122 -5.15 -14.43 -5.09
CA THR A 122 -5.31 -15.29 -6.27
C THR A 122 -6.34 -16.40 -6.06
N ASP A 123 -6.48 -16.90 -4.84
CA ASP A 123 -7.49 -17.90 -4.50
C ASP A 123 -8.92 -17.38 -4.68
N ALA A 124 -9.17 -16.08 -4.53
CA ALA A 124 -10.50 -15.51 -4.77
C ALA A 124 -10.94 -15.73 -6.23
N TYR A 125 -10.01 -15.60 -7.20
CA TYR A 125 -10.30 -15.79 -8.62
C TYR A 125 -10.42 -17.26 -9.01
N HIS A 126 -9.67 -18.15 -8.37
CA HIS A 126 -9.82 -19.59 -8.57
C HIS A 126 -11.13 -20.12 -7.95
N ASN A 127 -11.57 -19.55 -6.83
CA ASN A 127 -12.82 -19.92 -6.18
C ASN A 127 -14.06 -19.38 -6.93
N ASP A 128 -13.94 -18.17 -7.49
CA ASP A 128 -14.95 -17.55 -8.35
C ASP A 128 -14.29 -16.85 -9.54
N PRO A 129 -14.22 -17.49 -10.72
CA PRO A 129 -13.65 -16.90 -11.93
C PRO A 129 -14.40 -15.65 -12.43
N HIS A 130 -15.55 -15.33 -11.89
CA HIS A 130 -16.33 -14.11 -12.18
C HIS A 130 -16.12 -13.00 -11.14
N ALA A 131 -15.26 -13.22 -10.13
CA ALA A 131 -14.92 -12.21 -9.13
C ALA A 131 -14.15 -11.07 -9.78
N ASN A 132 -14.86 -10.06 -10.27
CA ASN A 132 -14.30 -8.92 -10.99
C ASN A 132 -13.98 -7.77 -10.04
N TRP A 133 -12.83 -7.84 -9.40
CA TRP A 133 -12.34 -6.78 -8.55
C TRP A 133 -11.86 -5.58 -9.39
N GLN A 134 -12.26 -4.36 -8.99
CA GLN A 134 -11.89 -3.12 -9.65
C GLN A 134 -11.43 -2.11 -8.60
N ALA A 135 -10.35 -1.40 -8.88
CA ALA A 135 -9.83 -0.34 -8.01
C ALA A 135 -10.54 0.99 -8.28
N TYR A 136 -10.78 1.73 -7.22
CA TYR A 136 -11.38 3.06 -7.24
C TYR A 136 -10.69 3.96 -6.23
N THR A 137 -10.53 5.24 -6.58
CA THR A 137 -10.06 6.28 -5.67
C THR A 137 -11.11 6.59 -4.61
N VAL A 138 -10.66 6.87 -3.39
CA VAL A 138 -11.50 7.40 -2.32
C VAL A 138 -11.32 8.92 -2.26
N TYR A 139 -12.40 9.65 -2.49
CA TYR A 139 -12.40 11.10 -2.51
C TYR A 139 -12.90 11.69 -1.19
N THR A 140 -12.49 12.92 -0.90
CA THR A 140 -13.10 13.77 0.12
C THR A 140 -14.55 14.11 -0.25
N ASP A 141 -15.32 14.68 0.69
CA ASP A 141 -16.71 15.08 0.44
C ASP A 141 -16.83 16.18 -0.64
N ASP A 142 -15.78 16.98 -0.86
CA ASP A 142 -15.69 18.01 -1.90
C ASP A 142 -15.01 17.52 -3.20
N GLY A 143 -14.70 16.25 -3.28
CA GLY A 143 -14.24 15.58 -4.49
C GLY A 143 -12.74 15.65 -4.75
N GLN A 144 -11.92 15.93 -3.74
CA GLN A 144 -10.46 15.90 -3.84
C GLN A 144 -9.93 14.50 -3.57
N TRP A 145 -8.88 14.12 -4.27
CA TRP A 145 -8.11 12.93 -3.99
C TRP A 145 -6.85 13.29 -3.21
N ASN A 146 -6.83 12.93 -1.93
CA ASN A 146 -5.67 13.07 -1.07
C ASN A 146 -4.99 11.71 -0.89
N THR A 147 -3.67 11.69 -0.90
CA THR A 147 -2.88 10.49 -0.67
C THR A 147 -1.65 10.78 0.18
N ARG A 148 -1.06 9.74 0.74
CA ARG A 148 0.24 9.80 1.40
C ARG A 148 1.27 9.04 0.58
N GLU A 149 2.47 9.57 0.53
CA GLU A 149 3.59 9.00 -0.20
C GLU A 149 4.49 8.18 0.73
N GLN A 150 5.00 7.10 0.21
CA GLN A 150 5.94 6.26 0.96
C GLN A 150 7.31 6.92 1.07
N CYS A 151 8.11 6.49 2.06
CA CYS A 151 9.52 6.83 2.11
C CYS A 151 10.20 6.43 0.80
N PRO A 152 10.91 7.36 0.12
CA PRO A 152 11.59 7.04 -1.13
C PRO A 152 12.71 6.00 -0.97
N VAL A 153 13.13 5.71 0.27
CA VAL A 153 14.14 4.69 0.58
C VAL A 153 13.52 3.63 1.48
N GLY A 154 13.21 2.47 0.90
CA GLY A 154 12.57 1.34 1.60
C GLY A 154 13.53 0.33 2.22
N SER A 155 14.81 0.32 1.80
CA SER A 155 15.79 -0.64 2.31
C SER A 155 17.23 -0.15 2.20
N TYR A 156 18.07 -0.65 3.10
CA TYR A 156 19.50 -0.32 3.16
C TYR A 156 20.34 -1.59 3.18
N VAL A 157 21.44 -1.62 2.44
CA VAL A 157 22.47 -2.64 2.58
C VAL A 157 23.56 -2.10 3.50
N ILE A 158 23.66 -2.68 4.69
CA ILE A 158 24.61 -2.23 5.71
C ILE A 158 25.77 -3.22 5.80
N CYS A 159 27.00 -2.68 5.70
CA CYS A 159 28.22 -3.44 5.88
C CYS A 159 28.85 -3.15 7.25
N ASN A 160 29.30 -4.20 7.96
CA ASN A 160 30.05 -4.02 9.19
C ASN A 160 31.38 -3.27 8.86
N LYS A 161 31.71 -2.22 9.63
CA LYS A 161 32.90 -1.39 9.41
C LYS A 161 34.24 -2.16 9.45
N ASN A 162 34.25 -3.38 10.02
CA ASN A 162 35.44 -4.19 10.16
C ASN A 162 35.63 -5.24 9.07
N ILE A 163 34.75 -5.28 8.05
CA ILE A 163 34.93 -6.17 6.89
C ILE A 163 36.13 -5.73 6.04
N SER A 164 36.72 -6.68 5.31
CA SER A 164 37.75 -6.32 4.35
C SER A 164 37.19 -5.52 3.18
N GLU A 165 38.06 -4.71 2.54
CA GLU A 165 37.70 -3.96 1.33
C GLU A 165 37.19 -4.86 0.21
N ASP A 166 37.76 -6.08 0.08
CA ASP A 166 37.31 -7.05 -0.95
C ASP A 166 35.88 -7.55 -0.70
N VAL A 167 35.50 -7.75 0.57
CA VAL A 167 34.13 -8.14 0.93
C VAL A 167 33.16 -6.98 0.68
N ALA A 168 33.55 -5.75 1.01
CA ALA A 168 32.72 -4.57 0.70
C ALA A 168 32.52 -4.39 -0.82
N LYS A 169 33.59 -4.54 -1.61
CA LYS A 169 33.51 -4.51 -3.07
C LYS A 169 32.62 -5.62 -3.63
N ALA A 170 32.70 -6.83 -3.08
CA ALA A 170 31.83 -7.95 -3.49
C ALA A 170 30.36 -7.64 -3.23
N ALA A 171 30.01 -7.06 -2.08
CA ALA A 171 28.65 -6.65 -1.76
C ALA A 171 28.11 -5.61 -2.76
N ILE A 172 28.92 -4.60 -3.11
CA ILE A 172 28.55 -3.59 -4.12
C ILE A 172 28.35 -4.25 -5.51
N ILE A 173 29.25 -5.16 -5.91
CA ILE A 173 29.12 -5.88 -7.19
C ILE A 173 27.82 -6.70 -7.20
N MET A 174 27.50 -7.39 -6.12
CA MET A 174 26.23 -8.15 -6.02
C MET A 174 25.00 -7.26 -6.17
N ASN A 175 24.99 -6.09 -5.55
CA ASN A 175 23.92 -5.11 -5.75
C ASN A 175 23.85 -4.63 -7.19
N ASN A 176 24.98 -4.30 -7.81
CA ASN A 176 25.03 -3.86 -9.20
C ASN A 176 24.53 -4.94 -10.18
N VAL A 177 24.85 -6.21 -9.92
CA VAL A 177 24.32 -7.33 -10.72
C VAL A 177 22.82 -7.42 -10.56
N TRP A 178 22.34 -7.35 -9.32
CA TRP A 178 20.90 -7.37 -9.04
C TRP A 178 20.17 -6.23 -9.76
N VAL A 179 20.60 -5.00 -9.56
CA VAL A 179 19.93 -3.82 -10.14
C VAL A 179 20.02 -3.83 -11.67
N ARG A 180 21.15 -4.23 -12.24
CA ARG A 180 21.37 -4.24 -13.70
C ARG A 180 20.71 -5.39 -14.42
N ASP A 181 20.71 -6.58 -13.82
CA ASP A 181 20.36 -7.83 -14.51
C ASP A 181 19.17 -8.56 -13.85
N GLU A 182 18.31 -7.85 -13.12
CA GLU A 182 17.18 -8.43 -12.37
C GLU A 182 16.27 -9.29 -13.26
N ASN A 183 15.91 -8.80 -14.44
CA ASN A 183 15.11 -9.54 -15.41
C ASN A 183 15.79 -10.79 -15.93
N LYS A 184 17.12 -10.79 -16.08
CA LYS A 184 17.89 -11.98 -16.48
C LYS A 184 17.98 -13.01 -15.36
N LEU A 185 18.08 -12.58 -14.12
CA LEU A 185 18.13 -13.49 -12.97
C LEU A 185 16.89 -14.37 -12.90
N THR A 186 15.72 -13.83 -13.21
CA THR A 186 14.47 -14.60 -13.28
C THR A 186 14.43 -15.56 -14.46
N THR A 187 15.08 -15.22 -15.59
CA THR A 187 15.08 -16.03 -16.81
C THR A 187 16.20 -17.08 -16.80
N ASP A 188 17.43 -16.68 -16.46
CA ASP A 188 18.63 -17.53 -16.61
C ASP A 188 18.78 -18.54 -15.46
N TYR A 189 18.29 -18.22 -14.25
CA TYR A 189 18.39 -19.09 -13.08
C TYR A 189 17.11 -19.88 -12.80
N GLY A 190 16.12 -19.80 -13.68
CA GLY A 190 14.89 -20.57 -13.66
C GLY A 190 13.78 -19.97 -12.78
N GLN A 191 12.55 -20.22 -13.17
CA GLN A 191 11.32 -19.72 -12.52
C GLN A 191 11.14 -20.14 -11.07
N ASN A 192 11.93 -21.10 -10.59
CA ASN A 192 11.87 -21.63 -9.23
C ASN A 192 12.78 -20.88 -8.25
N THR A 193 13.62 -19.95 -8.72
CA THR A 193 14.46 -19.16 -7.84
C THR A 193 13.72 -17.87 -7.51
N SER A 194 13.06 -17.85 -6.37
CA SER A 194 12.40 -16.63 -5.89
C SER A 194 13.42 -15.51 -5.78
N ILE A 195 13.20 -14.43 -6.51
CA ILE A 195 14.01 -13.20 -6.45
C ILE A 195 14.06 -12.63 -5.03
N TYR A 196 13.05 -12.95 -4.18
CA TYR A 196 13.01 -12.54 -2.78
C TYR A 196 14.11 -13.18 -1.92
N TRP A 197 14.70 -14.28 -2.36
CA TRP A 197 15.77 -14.98 -1.65
C TRP A 197 17.17 -14.58 -2.13
N TYR A 198 17.26 -13.68 -3.12
CA TYR A 198 18.56 -13.20 -3.58
C TYR A 198 19.25 -12.39 -2.49
N PRO A 199 20.49 -12.76 -2.08
CA PRO A 199 21.21 -12.07 -1.02
C PRO A 199 21.52 -10.62 -1.44
N LEU A 200 21.37 -9.69 -0.49
CA LEU A 200 21.59 -8.26 -0.71
C LEU A 200 20.65 -7.65 -1.78
N ARG A 201 19.45 -8.18 -1.92
CA ARG A 201 18.46 -7.63 -2.83
C ARG A 201 18.19 -6.16 -2.50
N ASN A 202 18.34 -5.32 -3.51
CA ASN A 202 17.98 -3.91 -3.46
C ASN A 202 17.33 -3.55 -4.80
N SER A 203 16.03 -3.31 -4.79
CA SER A 203 15.26 -2.95 -5.98
C SER A 203 15.26 -1.44 -6.14
N MET A 204 15.35 -0.97 -7.35
CA MET A 204 15.15 0.43 -7.73
C MET A 204 14.06 0.48 -8.79
N ALA A 205 13.12 1.40 -8.61
CA ALA A 205 12.05 1.67 -9.56
C ALA A 205 11.90 3.19 -9.73
N LEU A 206 11.32 3.61 -10.83
CA LEU A 206 10.84 4.98 -10.96
C LEU A 206 9.60 5.14 -10.08
N LEU A 207 9.34 6.38 -9.64
CA LEU A 207 8.18 6.68 -8.80
C LEU A 207 6.86 6.34 -9.52
N ASP A 208 6.82 6.56 -10.83
CA ASP A 208 5.70 6.35 -11.76
C ASP A 208 5.82 5.06 -12.60
N GLU A 209 6.60 4.08 -12.13
CA GLU A 209 6.82 2.83 -12.89
C GLU A 209 5.52 2.12 -13.27
N CYS A 210 4.57 2.03 -12.33
CA CYS A 210 3.32 1.31 -12.56
C CYS A 210 2.43 2.04 -13.55
N GLU A 211 2.31 3.37 -13.43
CA GLU A 211 1.54 4.22 -14.32
C GLU A 211 2.10 4.21 -15.75
N VAL A 212 3.43 4.31 -15.88
CA VAL A 212 4.12 4.20 -17.18
C VAL A 212 3.87 2.82 -17.79
N THR A 213 3.97 1.77 -16.97
CA THR A 213 3.69 0.39 -17.44
C THR A 213 2.23 0.23 -17.85
N TYR A 214 1.28 0.77 -17.10
CA TYR A 214 -0.14 0.76 -17.44
C TYR A 214 -0.40 1.32 -18.83
N HIS A 215 0.13 2.51 -19.11
CA HIS A 215 -0.03 3.16 -20.44
C HIS A 215 0.62 2.35 -21.54
N ALA A 216 1.85 1.87 -21.36
CA ALA A 216 2.53 1.04 -22.33
C ALA A 216 1.78 -0.26 -22.66
N LEU A 217 1.18 -0.92 -21.65
CA LEU A 217 0.37 -2.11 -21.87
C LEU A 217 -0.88 -1.78 -22.73
N TYR A 218 -1.54 -0.65 -22.48
CA TYR A 218 -2.68 -0.22 -23.31
C TYR A 218 -2.27 0.18 -24.72
N ASP A 219 -1.12 0.83 -24.92
CA ASP A 219 -0.58 1.13 -26.25
C ASP A 219 -0.38 -0.15 -27.07
N VAL A 220 0.17 -1.19 -26.44
CA VAL A 220 0.36 -2.50 -27.10
C VAL A 220 -1.00 -3.18 -27.37
N LEU A 221 -1.93 -3.18 -26.41
CA LEU A 221 -3.26 -3.77 -26.58
C LEU A 221 -4.06 -3.09 -27.69
N ASN A 222 -3.89 -1.77 -27.84
CA ASN A 222 -4.56 -0.98 -28.86
C ASN A 222 -3.85 -1.03 -30.24
N GLY A 223 -2.66 -1.64 -30.31
CA GLY A 223 -1.84 -1.70 -31.52
C GLY A 223 -1.18 -0.37 -31.90
N GLU A 224 -1.04 0.53 -30.92
CA GLU A 224 -0.34 1.80 -31.05
C GLU A 224 1.17 1.65 -30.89
N ALA A 225 1.59 0.60 -30.18
CA ALA A 225 2.98 0.17 -30.00
C ALA A 225 3.10 -1.35 -30.06
N THR A 226 4.32 -1.84 -30.06
CA THR A 226 4.68 -3.26 -29.92
C THR A 226 5.55 -3.47 -28.69
N ALA A 227 5.65 -4.69 -28.17
CA ALA A 227 6.55 -4.96 -27.05
C ALA A 227 8.01 -4.57 -27.35
N GLU A 228 8.45 -4.73 -28.61
CA GLU A 228 9.82 -4.39 -29.03
C GLU A 228 10.14 -2.88 -28.92
N ASP A 229 9.14 -2.02 -28.98
CA ASP A 229 9.33 -0.57 -28.79
C ASP A 229 9.77 -0.24 -27.35
N TYR A 230 9.59 -1.17 -26.42
CA TYR A 230 9.97 -1.05 -25.01
C TYR A 230 11.19 -1.90 -24.62
N ASN A 231 11.85 -2.55 -25.57
CA ASN A 231 12.93 -3.50 -25.30
C ASN A 231 14.24 -2.83 -24.82
N GLU A 232 14.47 -1.57 -25.18
CA GLU A 232 15.66 -0.78 -24.79
C GLU A 232 15.34 0.32 -23.78
N THR A 233 14.36 0.10 -22.90
CA THR A 233 14.02 1.06 -21.86
C THR A 233 15.11 1.20 -20.81
N ASP A 234 15.07 2.31 -20.05
CA ASP A 234 15.96 2.57 -18.93
C ASP A 234 16.02 1.38 -17.97
N SER A 235 17.18 1.18 -17.35
CA SER A 235 17.38 0.10 -16.38
C SER A 235 16.40 0.12 -15.20
N ALA A 236 15.79 1.28 -14.91
CA ALA A 236 14.72 1.42 -13.91
C ALA A 236 13.38 0.83 -14.37
N MET A 237 13.18 0.65 -15.69
CA MET A 237 11.96 0.10 -16.31
C MET A 237 12.16 -1.32 -16.86
N LYS A 238 13.00 -2.12 -16.23
CA LYS A 238 13.43 -3.44 -16.71
C LYS A 238 12.30 -4.43 -16.99
N LEU A 239 11.22 -4.34 -16.23
CA LEU A 239 10.10 -5.28 -16.36
C LEU A 239 9.17 -4.91 -17.51
N LEU A 240 9.21 -3.67 -18.00
CA LEU A 240 8.25 -3.12 -18.96
C LEU A 240 8.15 -3.97 -20.25
N TYR A 241 9.28 -4.33 -20.85
CA TYR A 241 9.28 -5.21 -22.01
C TYR A 241 8.63 -6.57 -21.73
N ASN A 242 8.99 -7.19 -20.61
CA ASN A 242 8.43 -8.50 -20.23
C ASN A 242 6.93 -8.41 -19.93
N ASP A 243 6.48 -7.32 -19.30
CA ASP A 243 5.07 -7.05 -19.04
C ASP A 243 4.31 -6.93 -20.38
N CYS A 244 4.85 -6.19 -21.37
CA CYS A 244 4.27 -6.09 -22.71
C CYS A 244 4.21 -7.43 -23.44
N VAL A 245 5.28 -8.23 -23.40
CA VAL A 245 5.30 -9.59 -24.00
C VAL A 245 4.25 -10.50 -23.33
N SER A 246 4.04 -10.37 -22.04
CA SER A 246 3.10 -11.22 -21.30
C SER A 246 1.63 -11.01 -21.68
N LEU A 247 1.31 -9.91 -22.36
CA LEU A 247 -0.06 -9.66 -22.86
C LEU A 247 -0.52 -10.74 -23.85
N GLU A 248 0.38 -11.33 -24.64
CA GLU A 248 0.05 -12.35 -25.64
C GLU A 248 -0.65 -13.58 -25.03
N THR A 249 -0.23 -13.98 -23.82
CA THR A 249 -0.78 -15.15 -23.13
C THR A 249 -1.71 -14.79 -21.96
N GLY A 250 -1.51 -13.62 -21.41
CA GLY A 250 -2.22 -13.14 -20.20
C GLY A 250 -3.56 -12.47 -20.46
N ILE A 251 -3.77 -11.92 -21.68
CA ILE A 251 -5.00 -11.22 -22.06
C ILE A 251 -5.72 -11.96 -23.18
N LYS A 252 -7.04 -12.01 -23.08
CA LYS A 252 -7.92 -12.62 -24.09
C LYS A 252 -9.13 -11.72 -24.34
N ASP A 253 -9.72 -11.83 -25.52
CA ASP A 253 -10.99 -11.17 -25.88
C ASP A 253 -11.01 -9.66 -25.61
N TYR A 254 -9.82 -8.98 -25.77
CA TYR A 254 -9.74 -7.54 -25.61
C TYR A 254 -10.36 -6.82 -26.79
N GLU A 255 -11.26 -5.88 -26.51
CA GLU A 255 -11.83 -4.99 -27.50
C GLU A 255 -10.94 -3.74 -27.64
N VAL A 256 -10.32 -3.56 -28.80
CA VAL A 256 -9.44 -2.41 -29.08
C VAL A 256 -10.17 -1.09 -28.82
N GLY A 257 -9.55 -0.24 -28.04
CA GLY A 257 -10.14 1.04 -27.60
C GLY A 257 -10.97 0.94 -26.31
N SER A 258 -11.09 -0.25 -25.72
CA SER A 258 -11.64 -0.38 -24.37
C SER A 258 -10.67 0.20 -23.34
N ASN A 259 -11.20 1.03 -22.42
CA ASN A 259 -10.40 1.61 -21.34
C ASN A 259 -10.53 0.83 -20.02
N THR A 260 -11.20 -0.31 -20.04
CA THR A 260 -11.42 -1.15 -18.86
C THR A 260 -11.32 -2.62 -19.24
N LEU A 261 -10.61 -3.36 -18.41
CA LEU A 261 -10.54 -4.82 -18.47
C LEU A 261 -11.31 -5.41 -17.29
N SER A 262 -12.12 -6.43 -17.55
CA SER A 262 -12.74 -7.24 -16.51
C SER A 262 -11.93 -8.51 -16.28
N ILE A 263 -12.18 -9.23 -15.19
CA ILE A 263 -11.51 -10.50 -14.91
C ILE A 263 -11.64 -11.49 -16.08
N GLU A 264 -12.72 -11.42 -16.85
CA GLU A 264 -12.95 -12.29 -18.01
C GLU A 264 -11.97 -12.07 -19.15
N ASN A 265 -11.34 -10.89 -19.21
CA ASN A 265 -10.28 -10.60 -20.17
C ASN A 265 -8.91 -11.18 -19.78
N PHE A 266 -8.77 -11.68 -18.55
CA PHE A 266 -7.51 -12.23 -18.09
C PHE A 266 -7.49 -13.76 -18.14
N ASN A 267 -6.32 -14.30 -18.46
CA ASN A 267 -6.03 -15.71 -18.29
C ASN A 267 -5.50 -15.93 -16.87
N ILE A 268 -6.39 -16.34 -15.94
CA ILE A 268 -6.06 -16.51 -14.51
C ILE A 268 -5.04 -17.62 -14.25
N GLU A 269 -4.85 -18.53 -15.22
CA GLU A 269 -3.85 -19.62 -15.14
C GLU A 269 -2.47 -19.18 -15.67
N ASP A 270 -2.36 -17.97 -16.23
CA ASP A 270 -1.06 -17.46 -16.72
C ASP A 270 -0.18 -17.06 -15.52
N PRO A 271 1.11 -17.45 -15.50
CA PRO A 271 2.03 -17.07 -14.42
C PRO A 271 2.17 -15.54 -14.23
N ASN A 272 1.89 -14.75 -15.27
CA ASN A 272 1.97 -13.29 -15.22
C ASN A 272 0.62 -12.64 -14.81
N PHE A 273 -0.44 -13.42 -14.63
CA PHE A 273 -1.75 -12.91 -14.22
C PHE A 273 -1.67 -11.97 -13.00
N PRO A 274 -0.97 -12.32 -11.89
CA PRO A 274 -0.91 -11.44 -10.73
C PRO A 274 -0.31 -10.07 -11.05
N ARG A 275 0.72 -10.02 -11.89
CA ARG A 275 1.37 -8.75 -12.28
C ARG A 275 0.46 -7.94 -13.21
N LEU A 276 -0.05 -8.55 -14.28
CA LEU A 276 -0.92 -7.88 -15.24
C LEU A 276 -2.20 -7.34 -14.59
N TYR A 277 -2.84 -8.15 -13.74
CA TYR A 277 -4.07 -7.72 -13.07
C TYR A 277 -3.81 -6.59 -12.06
N SER A 278 -2.69 -6.66 -11.35
CA SER A 278 -2.28 -5.61 -10.42
C SER A 278 -2.06 -4.26 -11.12
N ILE A 279 -1.44 -4.25 -12.29
CA ILE A 279 -1.20 -3.01 -13.05
C ILE A 279 -2.49 -2.55 -13.73
N LEU A 280 -3.13 -3.41 -14.52
CA LEU A 280 -4.25 -3.00 -15.38
C LEU A 280 -5.57 -2.76 -14.63
N ALA A 281 -5.77 -3.40 -13.48
CA ALA A 281 -6.96 -3.22 -12.65
C ALA A 281 -6.65 -2.53 -11.32
N GLY A 282 -5.53 -2.86 -10.68
CA GLY A 282 -5.17 -2.35 -9.35
C GLY A 282 -4.61 -0.93 -9.38
N ASP A 283 -3.69 -0.65 -10.29
CA ASP A 283 -3.05 0.66 -10.43
C ASP A 283 -3.85 1.65 -11.30
N ARG A 284 -4.87 1.18 -11.98
CA ARG A 284 -5.68 1.99 -12.89
C ARG A 284 -6.06 3.38 -12.35
N PRO A 285 -6.54 3.56 -11.11
CA PRO A 285 -6.88 4.89 -10.61
C PRO A 285 -5.68 5.85 -10.61
N CYS A 286 -4.50 5.37 -10.23
CA CYS A 286 -3.27 6.17 -10.23
C CYS A 286 -2.79 6.51 -11.64
N ALA A 287 -2.97 5.59 -12.58
CA ALA A 287 -2.54 5.79 -13.97
C ALA A 287 -3.42 6.76 -14.77
N ILE A 288 -4.69 6.91 -14.43
CA ILE A 288 -5.64 7.76 -15.18
C ILE A 288 -5.99 9.08 -14.49
N ASP A 289 -5.59 9.26 -13.24
CA ASP A 289 -5.88 10.46 -12.45
C ASP A 289 -4.65 10.83 -11.61
N THR A 290 -4.60 12.04 -11.10
CA THR A 290 -3.49 12.56 -10.31
C THR A 290 -4.02 13.06 -8.97
N PRO A 291 -3.38 12.71 -7.84
CA PRO A 291 -3.79 13.23 -6.55
C PRO A 291 -3.79 14.76 -6.49
N ASP A 292 -4.86 15.33 -5.94
CA ASP A 292 -4.92 16.78 -5.64
C ASP A 292 -3.92 17.15 -4.55
N LYS A 293 -3.65 16.23 -3.62
CA LYS A 293 -2.69 16.39 -2.53
C LYS A 293 -1.95 15.09 -2.26
N SER A 294 -0.62 15.16 -2.37
CA SER A 294 0.31 14.08 -1.97
C SER A 294 1.13 14.53 -0.76
N VAL A 295 1.14 13.73 0.30
CA VAL A 295 1.80 14.07 1.57
C VAL A 295 2.93 13.10 1.87
N TYR A 296 4.15 13.64 1.94
CA TYR A 296 5.31 12.96 2.50
C TYR A 296 5.41 13.23 4.00
N SER A 297 5.97 12.28 4.74
CA SER A 297 6.36 12.59 6.12
C SER A 297 7.63 13.44 6.10
N VAL A 298 7.70 14.47 6.93
CA VAL A 298 8.93 15.28 7.08
C VAL A 298 10.03 14.54 7.86
N CYS A 299 9.71 13.38 8.43
CA CYS A 299 10.65 12.55 9.16
C CYS A 299 10.40 11.07 8.85
N TYR A 300 11.47 10.34 8.51
CA TYR A 300 11.45 8.90 8.24
C TYR A 300 12.44 8.12 9.11
N SER A 301 12.94 8.72 10.18
CA SER A 301 13.87 8.10 11.12
C SER A 301 13.46 8.38 12.55
N GLN A 302 13.92 7.57 13.48
CA GLN A 302 13.72 7.83 14.90
C GLN A 302 14.64 8.96 15.36
N THR A 303 14.08 9.88 16.16
CA THR A 303 14.83 10.88 16.92
C THR A 303 15.36 10.27 18.22
N GLU A 304 16.21 11.02 18.97
CA GLU A 304 16.80 10.54 20.22
C GLU A 304 15.74 10.14 21.24
N THR A 305 14.69 10.95 21.41
CA THR A 305 13.59 10.64 22.34
C THR A 305 12.75 9.45 21.81
N MET A 306 12.53 9.33 20.50
CA MET A 306 11.81 8.21 19.90
C MET A 306 12.48 6.87 20.20
N GLU A 307 13.82 6.77 20.19
CA GLU A 307 14.53 5.51 20.49
C GLU A 307 14.10 4.85 21.78
N SER A 308 13.69 5.63 22.76
CA SER A 308 13.31 5.14 24.08
C SER A 308 11.79 5.11 24.34
N LYS A 309 11.00 5.93 23.65
CA LYS A 309 9.57 6.14 23.97
C LYS A 309 8.63 5.69 22.87
N TRP A 310 9.08 5.66 21.59
CA TRP A 310 8.21 5.46 20.45
C TRP A 310 7.39 4.17 20.51
N ALA A 311 8.00 3.04 20.87
CA ALA A 311 7.32 1.75 20.92
C ALA A 311 6.11 1.73 21.88
N ASN A 312 6.20 2.48 23.00
CA ASN A 312 5.08 2.58 23.95
C ASN A 312 3.98 3.51 23.42
N LEU A 313 4.35 4.61 22.78
CA LEU A 313 3.41 5.55 22.18
C LEU A 313 2.65 4.88 21.03
N GLU A 314 3.35 4.16 20.15
CA GLU A 314 2.77 3.40 19.04
C GLU A 314 1.83 2.30 19.52
N THR A 315 2.21 1.58 20.60
CA THR A 315 1.33 0.57 21.21
C THR A 315 0.03 1.21 21.72
N ALA A 316 0.14 2.33 22.43
CA ALA A 316 -1.02 3.05 22.97
C ALA A 316 -1.91 3.60 21.85
N GLU A 317 -1.32 4.10 20.76
CA GLU A 317 -2.01 4.58 19.56
C GLU A 317 -2.81 3.46 18.89
N ASN A 318 -2.17 2.31 18.64
CA ASN A 318 -2.81 1.14 18.03
C ASN A 318 -3.97 0.61 18.89
N GLU A 319 -3.78 0.53 20.21
CA GLU A 319 -4.84 0.14 21.14
C GLU A 319 -6.00 1.12 21.13
N MET A 320 -5.73 2.43 21.18
CA MET A 320 -6.74 3.48 21.13
C MET A 320 -7.58 3.35 19.86
N GLY A 321 -6.95 3.29 18.67
CA GLY A 321 -7.64 3.20 17.40
C GLY A 321 -8.53 1.98 17.30
N LEU A 322 -8.01 0.79 17.65
CA LEU A 322 -8.76 -0.45 17.61
C LEU A 322 -9.95 -0.43 18.60
N ARG A 323 -9.78 0.11 19.80
CA ARG A 323 -10.85 0.17 20.81
C ARG A 323 -11.96 1.13 20.41
N ILE A 324 -11.63 2.28 19.81
CA ILE A 324 -12.64 3.22 19.29
C ILE A 324 -13.40 2.58 18.14
N ILE A 325 -12.72 2.04 17.12
CA ILE A 325 -13.37 1.46 15.96
C ILE A 325 -14.29 0.30 16.36
N THR A 326 -13.86 -0.57 17.27
CA THR A 326 -14.67 -1.72 17.72
C THR A 326 -15.74 -1.35 18.75
N GLY A 327 -15.87 -0.07 19.11
CA GLY A 327 -16.87 0.42 20.07
C GLY A 327 -16.63 0.00 21.52
N LYS A 328 -15.41 -0.42 21.87
CA LYS A 328 -15.01 -0.69 23.25
C LYS A 328 -14.83 0.59 24.05
N ASP A 329 -14.37 1.63 23.37
CA ASP A 329 -14.28 2.99 23.90
C ASP A 329 -15.03 3.96 22.98
N ASP A 330 -15.54 5.04 23.51
CA ASP A 330 -16.11 6.13 22.72
C ASP A 330 -15.02 7.08 22.20
N ILE A 331 -15.40 7.99 21.30
CA ILE A 331 -14.46 8.90 20.65
C ILE A 331 -13.72 9.84 21.62
N SER A 332 -14.19 10.02 22.86
CA SER A 332 -13.48 10.82 23.86
C SER A 332 -12.15 10.17 24.30
N ALA A 333 -12.00 8.87 24.06
CA ALA A 333 -10.72 8.19 24.27
C ALA A 333 -9.61 8.73 23.36
N PHE A 334 -9.95 9.25 22.17
CA PHE A 334 -9.01 9.94 21.29
C PHE A 334 -8.45 11.20 21.96
N ASP A 335 -9.33 12.02 22.52
CA ASP A 335 -8.93 13.29 23.18
C ASP A 335 -8.00 13.00 24.38
N ALA A 336 -8.34 11.97 25.17
CA ALA A 336 -7.51 11.51 26.29
C ALA A 336 -6.15 10.92 25.83
N PHE A 337 -6.14 10.25 24.67
CA PHE A 337 -4.90 9.74 24.07
C PHE A 337 -3.99 10.90 23.64
N VAL A 338 -4.51 11.94 23.01
CA VAL A 338 -3.74 13.12 22.59
C VAL A 338 -3.04 13.75 23.79
N ASP A 339 -3.76 14.00 24.89
CA ASP A 339 -3.20 14.57 26.13
C ASP A 339 -2.09 13.68 26.71
N ARG A 340 -2.34 12.38 26.75
CA ARG A 340 -1.38 11.38 27.22
C ARG A 340 -0.13 11.32 26.34
N TRP A 341 -0.32 11.31 25.01
CA TRP A 341 0.75 11.24 24.03
C TRP A 341 1.77 12.38 24.22
N TYR A 342 1.28 13.62 24.38
CA TYR A 342 2.15 14.76 24.68
C TYR A 342 2.85 14.63 26.04
N ALA A 343 2.16 14.15 27.06
CA ALA A 343 2.72 14.00 28.39
C ALA A 343 3.78 12.89 28.50
N GLU A 344 3.69 11.83 27.67
CA GLU A 344 4.60 10.67 27.71
C GLU A 344 5.81 10.82 26.79
N GLY A 345 6.01 11.99 26.14
CA GLY A 345 7.19 12.30 25.36
C GLY A 345 6.93 12.94 24.00
N GLY A 346 5.67 13.03 23.62
CA GLY A 346 5.31 13.60 22.33
C GLY A 346 5.70 15.07 22.18
N THR A 347 5.75 15.83 23.27
CA THR A 347 6.20 17.23 23.25
C THR A 347 7.66 17.33 22.82
N GLU A 348 8.54 16.52 23.42
CA GLU A 348 9.96 16.49 23.09
C GLU A 348 10.19 15.96 21.66
N ILE A 349 9.48 14.88 21.31
CA ILE A 349 9.57 14.29 19.98
C ILE A 349 9.14 15.29 18.89
N THR A 350 8.05 16.02 19.11
CA THR A 350 7.59 17.04 18.15
C THR A 350 8.63 18.16 17.99
N ALA A 351 9.27 18.58 19.06
CA ALA A 351 10.34 19.59 19.00
C ALA A 351 11.58 19.08 18.24
N GLU A 352 11.93 17.81 18.43
CA GLU A 352 13.06 17.18 17.71
C GLU A 352 12.76 17.08 16.19
N VAL A 353 11.54 16.66 15.82
CA VAL A 353 11.14 16.57 14.41
C VAL A 353 11.03 17.95 13.77
N GLN A 354 10.52 18.97 14.50
CA GLN A 354 10.51 20.35 14.03
C GLN A 354 11.93 20.86 13.73
N ALA A 355 12.88 20.56 14.63
CA ALA A 355 14.27 20.96 14.42
C ALA A 355 14.91 20.26 13.20
N MET A 356 14.47 19.06 12.84
CA MET A 356 14.88 18.38 11.61
C MET A 356 14.30 19.09 10.38
N ALA A 357 13.01 19.38 10.40
CA ALA A 357 12.33 20.08 9.30
C ALA A 357 12.90 21.49 9.06
N ASP A 358 13.26 22.21 10.13
CA ASP A 358 13.86 23.55 10.03
C ASP A 358 15.31 23.53 9.47
N ALA A 359 15.95 22.36 9.43
CA ALA A 359 17.34 22.20 8.99
C ALA A 359 17.48 21.81 7.51
N ASP A 360 16.41 21.30 6.87
CA ASP A 360 16.32 20.96 5.46
C ASP A 360 15.90 22.17 4.60
#